data_7ed63e128fc8cfe78a3383875b3586bb
#
_entry.id   7ed63e128fc8cfe78a3383875b3586bb
#
_cell.length_a   1.000
_cell.length_b   1.000
_cell.length_c   1.000
_cell.angle_alpha   90.00
_cell.angle_beta   90.00
_cell.angle_gamma   90.00
#
_symmetry.space_group_name_H-M   'P 1'
#
loop_
_entity.id
_entity.type
_entity.pdbx_description
1 polymer ?
#
loop_
_entity_poly.entity_id
_entity_poly.type
_entity_poly.pdbx_seq_one_letter_code
_entity_poly.pdbx_strand_id
1 'polypeptide(L)'
;VAPALGGHEFKSAEMLDFFEKEDGLLEDGGLDAATELNLKMWVDGPHRDAGEVDPKVREQVREMQRKIFAQPDVDDVEELAIVPTAISRLHKIEPPTLIISGELDVGEFQEISQLLGKKISNAKEITMTGVAHLPSMEKAEAFNRIVLDFVRDEG
;
A
#
# COMPACT_ATOMS: atom_id res chain seq x y z
N VAL A 1 5.87 -2.16 4.52
CA VAL A 1 5.98 -1.23 3.39
C VAL A 1 4.59 -0.79 3.00
N ALA A 2 4.34 0.52 2.92
CA ALA A 2 3.04 1.12 2.61
C ALA A 2 1.88 0.35 3.30
N PRO A 3 1.86 0.29 4.62
CA PRO A 3 1.08 -0.71 5.34
C PRO A 3 -0.39 -0.32 5.45
N ALA A 4 -1.28 -1.26 5.16
CA ALA A 4 -2.63 -1.24 5.70
C ALA A 4 -2.63 -1.69 7.17
N LEU A 5 -3.63 -1.29 7.94
CA LEU A 5 -3.67 -1.56 9.37
C LEU A 5 -5.06 -2.05 9.79
N GLY A 6 -5.14 -3.29 10.23
CA GLY A 6 -6.39 -3.89 10.71
C GLY A 6 -6.98 -3.12 11.89
N GLY A 7 -8.23 -2.67 11.74
CA GLY A 7 -8.94 -1.79 12.66
C GLY A 7 -8.79 -0.30 12.35
N HIS A 8 -8.08 0.07 11.30
CA HIS A 8 -8.17 1.40 10.70
C HIS A 8 -9.38 1.45 9.76
N GLU A 9 -10.17 2.47 9.89
CA GLU A 9 -11.29 2.75 8.98
C GLU A 9 -10.87 3.88 8.03
N PHE A 10 -10.89 3.64 6.74
CA PHE A 10 -10.64 4.67 5.74
C PHE A 10 -11.76 5.71 5.77
N LYS A 11 -11.37 6.99 5.77
CA LYS A 11 -12.31 8.13 5.92
C LYS A 11 -12.09 9.24 4.90
N SER A 12 -10.97 9.24 4.19
CA SER A 12 -10.76 10.23 3.15
C SER A 12 -11.74 10.04 2.01
N ALA A 13 -12.26 11.13 1.49
CA ALA A 13 -13.16 11.08 0.34
C ALA A 13 -12.49 10.39 -0.86
N GLU A 14 -11.17 10.54 -1.00
CA GLU A 14 -10.38 9.92 -2.04
C GLU A 14 -10.42 8.38 -1.96
N MET A 15 -10.20 7.81 -0.76
CA MET A 15 -10.23 6.37 -0.57
C MET A 15 -11.64 5.79 -0.72
N LEU A 16 -12.65 6.48 -0.19
CA LEU A 16 -14.04 6.03 -0.31
C LEU A 16 -14.51 6.05 -1.77
N ASP A 17 -14.21 7.11 -2.51
CA ASP A 17 -14.51 7.24 -3.93
C ASP A 17 -13.76 6.19 -4.78
N PHE A 18 -12.51 5.89 -4.41
CA PHE A 18 -11.74 4.84 -5.07
C PHE A 18 -12.41 3.48 -4.92
N PHE A 19 -12.77 3.07 -3.70
CA PHE A 19 -13.42 1.77 -3.45
C PHE A 19 -14.76 1.66 -4.16
N GLU A 20 -15.61 2.68 -4.09
CA GLU A 20 -16.91 2.71 -4.77
C GLU A 20 -16.76 2.54 -6.30
N LYS A 21 -15.78 3.22 -6.89
CA LYS A 21 -15.52 3.13 -8.34
C LYS A 21 -14.92 1.79 -8.74
N GLU A 22 -14.00 1.25 -7.94
CA GLU A 22 -13.40 -0.05 -8.21
C GLU A 22 -14.45 -1.15 -8.21
N ASP A 23 -15.27 -1.21 -7.15
CA ASP A 23 -16.36 -2.17 -7.01
C ASP A 23 -17.33 -2.08 -8.18
N GLY A 24 -17.82 -0.87 -8.52
CA GLY A 24 -18.73 -0.69 -9.64
C GLY A 24 -18.13 -1.11 -10.99
N LEU A 25 -16.85 -0.84 -11.23
CA LEU A 25 -16.18 -1.25 -12.46
C LEU A 25 -16.03 -2.78 -12.55
N LEU A 26 -15.75 -3.45 -11.43
CA LEU A 26 -15.63 -4.90 -11.39
C LEU A 26 -16.98 -5.58 -11.55
N GLU A 27 -18.05 -5.09 -10.92
CA GLU A 27 -19.42 -5.58 -11.08
C GLU A 27 -19.88 -5.49 -12.53
N ASP A 28 -19.53 -4.43 -13.24
CA ASP A 28 -19.82 -4.23 -14.66
C ASP A 28 -18.90 -5.03 -15.61
N GLY A 29 -17.95 -5.81 -15.09
CA GLY A 29 -17.00 -6.60 -15.87
C GLY A 29 -15.89 -5.75 -16.52
N GLY A 30 -15.70 -4.54 -16.07
CA GLY A 30 -14.74 -3.57 -16.60
C GLY A 30 -13.29 -3.78 -16.10
N LEU A 31 -12.73 -4.98 -16.22
CA LEU A 31 -11.40 -5.34 -15.70
C LEU A 31 -10.29 -4.37 -16.10
N ASP A 32 -10.28 -3.91 -17.33
CA ASP A 32 -9.27 -2.97 -17.82
C ASP A 32 -9.43 -1.58 -17.17
N ALA A 33 -10.66 -1.12 -17.00
CA ALA A 33 -10.93 0.16 -16.36
C ALA A 33 -10.60 0.13 -14.86
N ALA A 34 -10.97 -0.95 -14.17
CA ALA A 34 -10.60 -1.19 -12.77
C ALA A 34 -9.08 -1.27 -12.61
N THR A 35 -8.38 -1.93 -13.54
CA THR A 35 -6.92 -1.98 -13.54
C THR A 35 -6.30 -0.59 -13.68
N GLU A 36 -6.78 0.24 -14.62
CA GLU A 36 -6.27 1.62 -14.80
C GLU A 36 -6.56 2.49 -13.57
N LEU A 37 -7.71 2.32 -12.93
CA LEU A 37 -8.04 3.00 -11.68
C LEU A 37 -7.04 2.64 -10.58
N ASN A 38 -6.68 1.34 -10.46
CA ASN A 38 -5.67 0.87 -9.52
C ASN A 38 -4.28 1.43 -9.82
N LEU A 39 -3.87 1.44 -11.09
CA LEU A 39 -2.60 2.04 -11.48
C LEU A 39 -2.55 3.52 -11.13
N LYS A 40 -3.63 4.26 -11.36
CA LYS A 40 -3.71 5.67 -11.01
C LYS A 40 -3.57 5.89 -9.50
N MET A 41 -4.22 5.08 -8.68
CA MET A 41 -4.19 5.20 -7.22
C MET A 41 -2.84 4.78 -6.64
N TRP A 42 -2.36 3.57 -6.99
CA TRP A 42 -1.25 2.92 -6.28
C TRP A 42 0.11 3.09 -6.94
N VAL A 43 0.15 3.27 -8.26
CA VAL A 43 1.41 3.41 -8.99
C VAL A 43 1.73 4.87 -9.28
N ASP A 44 0.78 5.58 -9.92
CA ASP A 44 0.96 7.00 -10.20
C ASP A 44 0.91 7.81 -8.89
N GLY A 45 -0.01 7.43 -8.00
CA GLY A 45 -0.33 8.17 -6.79
C GLY A 45 -1.18 9.43 -7.10
N PRO A 46 -1.71 10.09 -6.06
CA PRO A 46 -2.63 11.22 -6.24
C PRO A 46 -2.00 12.45 -6.88
N HIS A 47 -0.66 12.54 -6.87
CA HIS A 47 0.07 13.77 -7.21
C HIS A 47 0.92 13.68 -8.49
N ARG A 48 0.83 12.56 -9.24
CA ARG A 48 1.58 12.37 -10.49
C ARG A 48 0.66 11.98 -11.65
N ASP A 49 1.12 12.29 -12.85
CA ASP A 49 0.56 11.73 -14.08
C ASP A 49 1.29 10.42 -14.45
N ALA A 50 0.60 9.57 -15.22
CA ALA A 50 1.16 8.28 -15.67
C ALA A 50 2.51 8.41 -16.41
N GLY A 51 2.75 9.53 -17.07
CA GLY A 51 4.02 9.82 -17.78
C GLY A 51 5.21 10.13 -16.87
N GLU A 52 4.98 10.31 -15.58
CA GLU A 52 6.02 10.60 -14.59
C GLU A 52 6.52 9.33 -13.88
N VAL A 53 5.92 8.19 -14.18
CA VAL A 53 6.31 6.87 -13.62
C VAL A 53 7.01 6.05 -14.70
N ASP A 54 8.00 5.24 -14.31
CA ASP A 54 8.66 4.31 -15.24
C ASP A 54 7.60 3.41 -15.91
N PRO A 55 7.46 3.47 -17.25
CA PRO A 55 6.46 2.70 -17.96
C PRO A 55 6.62 1.19 -17.79
N LYS A 56 7.83 0.69 -17.47
CA LYS A 56 8.05 -0.74 -17.17
C LYS A 56 7.43 -1.14 -15.84
N VAL A 57 7.57 -0.30 -14.82
CA VAL A 57 6.94 -0.54 -13.51
C VAL A 57 5.43 -0.52 -13.67
N ARG A 58 4.91 0.49 -14.37
CA ARG A 58 3.47 0.64 -14.59
C ARG A 58 2.89 -0.56 -15.36
N GLU A 59 3.58 -1.02 -16.41
CA GLU A 59 3.14 -2.20 -17.18
C GLU A 59 3.22 -3.49 -16.36
N GLN A 60 4.27 -3.69 -15.59
CA GLN A 60 4.39 -4.86 -14.73
C GLN A 60 3.26 -4.93 -13.71
N VAL A 61 2.92 -3.81 -13.07
CA VAL A 61 1.79 -3.76 -12.12
C VAL A 61 0.47 -3.98 -12.83
N ARG A 62 0.28 -3.43 -14.05
CA ARG A 62 -0.90 -3.67 -14.87
C ARG A 62 -1.14 -5.17 -15.10
N GLU A 63 -0.10 -5.89 -15.52
CA GLU A 63 -0.19 -7.33 -15.73
C GLU A 63 -0.52 -8.10 -14.45
N MET A 64 0.06 -7.69 -13.33
CA MET A 64 -0.21 -8.31 -12.02
C MET A 64 -1.65 -8.08 -11.58
N GLN A 65 -2.11 -6.83 -11.66
CA GLN A 65 -3.46 -6.45 -11.21
C GLN A 65 -4.55 -7.11 -12.07
N ARG A 66 -4.36 -7.14 -13.40
CA ARG A 66 -5.29 -7.86 -14.29
C ARG A 66 -5.40 -9.34 -13.95
N LYS A 67 -4.30 -9.99 -13.58
CA LYS A 67 -4.32 -11.39 -13.16
C LYS A 67 -5.08 -11.58 -11.84
N ILE A 68 -4.99 -10.63 -10.92
CA ILE A 68 -5.74 -10.66 -9.66
C ILE A 68 -7.24 -10.53 -9.95
N PHE A 69 -7.65 -9.51 -10.68
CA PHE A 69 -9.05 -9.28 -11.02
C PHE A 69 -9.69 -10.37 -11.92
N ALA A 70 -8.87 -11.10 -12.68
CA ALA A 70 -9.35 -12.22 -13.50
C ALA A 70 -9.51 -13.54 -12.71
N GLN A 71 -9.14 -13.57 -11.43
CA GLN A 71 -9.37 -14.75 -10.60
C GLN A 71 -10.87 -14.85 -10.27
N PRO A 72 -11.44 -16.06 -10.27
CA PRO A 72 -12.81 -16.23 -9.82
C PRO A 72 -12.92 -15.83 -8.34
N ASP A 73 -14.06 -15.24 -8.00
CA ASP A 73 -14.39 -15.00 -6.61
C ASP A 73 -14.36 -16.32 -5.84
N VAL A 74 -13.79 -16.28 -4.65
CA VAL A 74 -13.77 -17.45 -3.77
C VAL A 74 -15.05 -17.41 -2.96
N ASP A 75 -16.03 -18.19 -3.37
CA ASP A 75 -17.29 -18.36 -2.66
C ASP A 75 -17.02 -18.88 -1.23
N ASP A 76 -17.82 -18.46 -0.28
CA ASP A 76 -17.78 -18.91 1.13
C ASP A 76 -16.52 -18.52 1.95
N VAL A 77 -15.81 -17.44 1.60
CA VAL A 77 -14.78 -16.90 2.48
C VAL A 77 -15.40 -15.99 3.54
N GLU A 78 -15.39 -16.44 4.78
CA GLU A 78 -15.80 -15.61 5.91
C GLU A 78 -14.60 -14.78 6.39
N GLU A 79 -14.70 -13.46 6.34
CA GLU A 79 -13.69 -12.58 6.92
C GLU A 79 -13.80 -12.59 8.46
N LEU A 80 -12.83 -13.21 9.11
CA LEU A 80 -12.79 -13.28 10.57
C LEU A 80 -12.17 -12.00 11.17
N ALA A 81 -12.99 -11.20 11.81
CA ALA A 81 -12.52 -10.05 12.57
C ALA A 81 -11.64 -10.48 13.75
N ILE A 82 -10.35 -10.11 13.71
CA ILE A 82 -9.41 -10.37 14.80
C ILE A 82 -9.65 -9.36 15.95
N VAL A 83 -10.05 -9.86 17.10
CA VAL A 83 -10.29 -9.05 18.30
C VAL A 83 -9.27 -9.42 19.40
N PRO A 84 -8.61 -8.42 20.02
CA PRO A 84 -8.61 -6.99 19.70
C PRO A 84 -7.92 -6.68 18.39
N THR A 85 -8.32 -5.58 17.72
CA THR A 85 -7.80 -5.17 16.41
C THR A 85 -6.29 -4.91 16.42
N ALA A 86 -5.62 -4.97 15.26
CA ALA A 86 -4.18 -4.74 15.16
C ALA A 86 -3.78 -3.35 15.68
N ILE A 87 -4.54 -2.31 15.33
CA ILE A 87 -4.30 -0.93 15.78
C ILE A 87 -4.25 -0.78 17.31
N SER A 88 -5.04 -1.58 18.05
CA SER A 88 -5.09 -1.55 19.52
C SER A 88 -3.91 -2.27 20.18
N ARG A 89 -3.12 -3.04 19.42
CA ARG A 89 -2.04 -3.91 19.92
C ARG A 89 -0.64 -3.50 19.46
N LEU A 90 -0.49 -2.39 18.73
CA LEU A 90 0.79 -1.94 18.16
C LEU A 90 1.89 -1.81 19.22
N HIS A 91 1.53 -1.37 20.42
CA HIS A 91 2.44 -1.25 21.57
C HIS A 91 3.03 -2.58 22.06
N LYS A 92 2.49 -3.73 21.60
CA LYS A 92 2.99 -5.08 21.92
C LYS A 92 4.02 -5.59 20.92
N ILE A 93 4.30 -4.83 19.88
CA ILE A 93 5.34 -5.19 18.90
C ILE A 93 6.68 -4.79 19.52
N GLU A 94 7.46 -5.79 19.93
CA GLU A 94 8.77 -5.62 20.56
C GLU A 94 9.94 -5.69 19.58
N PRO A 95 9.90 -6.52 18.50
CA PRO A 95 11.01 -6.62 17.56
C PRO A 95 11.31 -5.29 16.88
N PRO A 96 12.58 -5.03 16.51
CA PRO A 96 12.94 -3.94 15.63
C PRO A 96 12.06 -3.94 14.39
N THR A 97 11.47 -2.78 14.08
CA THR A 97 10.47 -2.67 13.02
C THR A 97 10.82 -1.55 12.06
N LEU A 98 10.97 -1.88 10.78
CA LEU A 98 11.18 -0.90 9.72
C LEU A 98 9.86 -0.59 9.01
N ILE A 99 9.49 0.69 8.99
CA ILE A 99 8.31 1.19 8.29
C ILE A 99 8.80 2.02 7.11
N ILE A 100 8.37 1.65 5.90
CA ILE A 100 8.74 2.36 4.68
C ILE A 100 7.45 2.83 3.98
N SER A 101 7.36 4.12 3.70
CA SER A 101 6.27 4.74 2.93
C SER A 101 6.81 5.53 1.75
N GLY A 102 5.96 5.81 0.78
CA GLY A 102 6.27 6.72 -0.32
C GLY A 102 5.82 8.15 0.00
N GLU A 103 6.61 9.13 -0.39
CA GLU A 103 6.28 10.56 -0.24
C GLU A 103 5.03 10.95 -1.04
N LEU A 104 4.80 10.30 -2.17
CA LEU A 104 3.71 10.56 -3.10
C LEU A 104 2.55 9.56 -2.97
N ASP A 105 2.55 8.77 -1.90
CA ASP A 105 1.46 7.85 -1.57
C ASP A 105 0.21 8.60 -1.10
N VAL A 106 -0.92 7.93 -1.10
CA VAL A 106 -2.18 8.43 -0.55
C VAL A 106 -2.00 8.87 0.90
N GLY A 107 -2.54 10.02 1.26
CA GLY A 107 -2.33 10.64 2.57
C GLY A 107 -2.67 9.75 3.75
N GLU A 108 -3.74 8.97 3.67
CA GLU A 108 -4.14 8.05 4.74
C GLU A 108 -3.09 6.94 5.00
N PHE A 109 -2.39 6.44 3.96
CA PHE A 109 -1.29 5.48 4.15
C PHE A 109 -0.06 6.11 4.78
N GLN A 110 0.19 7.38 4.50
CA GLN A 110 1.24 8.14 5.20
C GLN A 110 0.89 8.33 6.68
N GLU A 111 -0.38 8.64 7.00
CA GLU A 111 -0.88 8.75 8.37
C GLU A 111 -0.77 7.42 9.13
N ILE A 112 -1.12 6.30 8.49
CA ILE A 112 -0.94 4.96 9.06
C ILE A 112 0.54 4.69 9.35
N SER A 113 1.44 5.00 8.42
CA SER A 113 2.89 4.84 8.61
C SER A 113 3.40 5.63 9.81
N GLN A 114 2.99 6.88 9.93
CA GLN A 114 3.31 7.73 11.09
C GLN A 114 2.73 7.19 12.41
N LEU A 115 1.50 6.67 12.37
CA LEU A 115 0.87 6.05 13.53
C LEU A 115 1.66 4.83 14.01
N LEU A 116 2.08 3.97 13.08
CA LEU A 116 2.92 2.82 13.36
C LEU A 116 4.25 3.25 13.99
N GLY A 117 4.94 4.23 13.39
CA GLY A 117 6.18 4.79 13.91
C GLY A 117 6.06 5.36 15.33
N LYS A 118 4.90 5.94 15.67
CA LYS A 118 4.62 6.49 17.02
C LYS A 118 4.24 5.43 18.05
N LYS A 119 3.61 4.33 17.63
CA LYS A 119 3.01 3.34 18.53
C LYS A 119 3.86 2.10 18.76
N ILE A 120 4.78 1.79 17.86
CA ILE A 120 5.71 0.66 18.00
C ILE A 120 7.00 1.20 18.60
N SER A 121 7.40 0.66 19.75
CA SER A 121 8.52 1.21 20.56
C SER A 121 9.87 1.19 19.82
N ASN A 122 10.12 0.14 19.03
CA ASN A 122 11.38 -0.06 18.30
C ASN A 122 11.20 0.16 16.79
N ALA A 123 10.34 1.13 16.40
CA ALA A 123 10.11 1.44 15.01
C ALA A 123 11.10 2.48 14.46
N LYS A 124 11.59 2.22 13.25
CA LYS A 124 12.30 3.18 12.41
C LYS A 124 11.42 3.47 11.20
N GLU A 125 11.00 4.73 11.04
CA GLU A 125 10.19 5.17 9.92
C GLU A 125 11.08 5.84 8.86
N ILE A 126 10.87 5.48 7.59
CA ILE A 126 11.54 6.06 6.44
C ILE A 126 10.50 6.37 5.35
N THR A 127 10.42 7.62 4.95
CA THR A 127 9.65 8.05 3.79
C THR A 127 10.58 8.16 2.58
N MET A 128 10.32 7.40 1.54
CA MET A 128 11.10 7.44 0.30
C MET A 128 10.60 8.54 -0.62
N THR A 129 11.50 9.46 -0.99
CA THR A 129 11.18 10.60 -1.83
C THR A 129 10.88 10.20 -3.27
N GLY A 130 9.83 10.81 -3.85
CA GLY A 130 9.46 10.69 -5.26
C GLY A 130 9.00 9.27 -5.66
N VAL A 131 8.37 8.54 -4.76
CA VAL A 131 7.69 7.26 -5.01
C VAL A 131 6.31 7.27 -4.35
N ALA A 132 5.37 6.50 -4.90
CA ALA A 132 4.03 6.34 -4.35
C ALA A 132 3.94 5.04 -3.51
N HIS A 133 2.89 4.24 -3.71
CA HIS A 133 2.57 3.07 -2.87
C HIS A 133 3.52 1.88 -3.08
N LEU A 134 4.29 1.84 -4.16
CA LEU A 134 5.13 0.71 -4.53
C LEU A 134 6.64 1.05 -4.54
N PRO A 135 7.21 1.55 -3.43
CA PRO A 135 8.61 2.01 -3.39
C PRO A 135 9.62 0.93 -3.77
N SER A 136 9.34 -0.34 -3.49
CA SER A 136 10.19 -1.48 -3.86
C SER A 136 10.25 -1.73 -5.37
N MET A 137 9.25 -1.34 -6.12
CA MET A 137 9.21 -1.46 -7.58
C MET A 137 9.72 -0.19 -8.27
N GLU A 138 9.35 0.98 -7.74
CA GLU A 138 9.72 2.27 -8.34
C GLU A 138 11.21 2.61 -8.13
N LYS A 139 11.79 2.30 -6.96
CA LYS A 139 13.20 2.58 -6.62
C LYS A 139 13.85 1.39 -5.91
N ALA A 140 13.87 0.23 -6.60
CA ALA A 140 14.31 -1.04 -6.04
C ALA A 140 15.70 -1.00 -5.39
N GLU A 141 16.69 -0.33 -5.99
CA GLU A 141 18.05 -0.25 -5.44
C GLU A 141 18.08 0.55 -4.12
N ALA A 142 17.37 1.68 -4.07
CA ALA A 142 17.28 2.49 -2.85
C ALA A 142 16.51 1.76 -1.75
N PHE A 143 15.39 1.12 -2.12
CA PHE A 143 14.59 0.30 -1.21
C PHE A 143 15.43 -0.84 -0.61
N ASN A 144 16.11 -1.62 -1.45
CA ASN A 144 16.93 -2.74 -1.02
C ASN A 144 18.07 -2.27 -0.09
N ARG A 145 18.69 -1.13 -0.36
CA ARG A 145 19.72 -0.56 0.53
C ARG A 145 19.15 -0.26 1.91
N ILE A 146 18.00 0.40 1.97
CA ILE A 146 17.32 0.73 3.25
C ILE A 146 17.05 -0.54 4.06
N VAL A 147 16.51 -1.59 3.41
CA VAL A 147 16.20 -2.85 4.07
C VAL A 147 17.46 -3.56 4.54
N LEU A 148 18.48 -3.64 3.69
CA LEU A 148 19.75 -4.33 4.03
C LEU A 148 20.50 -3.62 5.15
N ASP A 149 20.51 -2.29 5.16
CA ASP A 149 21.13 -1.50 6.23
C ASP A 149 20.40 -1.75 7.55
N PHE A 150 19.06 -1.71 7.54
CA PHE A 150 18.27 -2.03 8.73
C PHE A 150 18.56 -3.43 9.27
N VAL A 151 18.58 -4.45 8.41
CA VAL A 151 18.84 -5.84 8.85
C VAL A 151 20.26 -6.00 9.41
N ARG A 152 21.23 -5.25 8.90
CA ARG A 152 22.62 -5.30 9.42
C ARG A 152 22.78 -4.58 10.75
N ASP A 153 22.04 -3.47 10.94
CA ASP A 153 22.13 -2.67 12.17
C ASP A 153 21.44 -3.35 13.36
N GLU A 154 20.45 -4.20 13.10
CA GLU A 154 19.62 -4.87 14.12
C GLU A 154 20.00 -6.37 14.32
N GLY A 155 20.90 -6.90 13.53
CA GLY A 155 21.40 -8.29 13.64
C GLY A 155 22.77 -8.36 14.29
#